data_13eb5bd93a8e51da623cdd8e84580c13
#
_entry.id   13eb5bd93a8e51da623cdd8e84580c13
#
_cell.length_a   1.000
_cell.length_b   1.000
_cell.length_c   1.000
_cell.angle_alpha   90.00
_cell.angle_beta   90.00
_cell.angle_gamma   90.00
#
_symmetry.space_group_name_H-M   'P 1'
#
loop_
_entity.id
_entity.type
_entity.pdbx_description
1 polymer ?
#
loop_
_entity_poly.entity_id
_entity_poly.type
_entity_poly.pdbx_seq_one_letter_code
_entity_poly.pdbx_strand_id
1 'polypeptide(L)'
;MRALLDTSVLIGAESPGTLEGAISAASLAELHFGVLVVLDPDERARRTQRLGVIEATFDPLPIDAAVAREWGRLAAAIADRGGQPRRRAMDLAIAATANVAGVPLVTHDEADFRLIEDLVQLRTP
;
A
#
# COMPACT_ATOMS: atom_id res chain seq x y z
N MET A 1 8.00 -4.79 -13.95
CA MET A 1 7.10 -4.68 -12.78
C MET A 1 5.85 -5.51 -13.05
N ARG A 2 5.58 -6.48 -12.19
CA ARG A 2 4.44 -7.41 -12.37
C ARG A 2 3.30 -7.17 -11.40
N ALA A 3 3.57 -6.52 -10.27
CA ALA A 3 2.59 -6.27 -9.23
C ALA A 3 3.04 -5.12 -8.34
N LEU A 4 2.06 -4.49 -7.69
CA LEU A 4 2.31 -3.57 -6.59
C LEU A 4 2.00 -4.30 -5.28
N LEU A 5 2.87 -4.18 -4.29
CA LEU A 5 2.72 -4.84 -3.00
C LEU A 5 2.07 -3.88 -2.00
N ASP A 6 0.94 -4.30 -1.42
CA ASP A 6 0.31 -3.57 -0.33
C ASP A 6 1.19 -3.62 0.93
N THR A 7 1.02 -2.67 1.81
CA THR A 7 1.76 -2.61 3.09
C THR A 7 1.59 -3.90 3.89
N SER A 8 0.41 -4.53 3.85
CA SER A 8 0.15 -5.81 4.53
C SER A 8 1.13 -6.91 4.11
N VAL A 9 1.52 -6.95 2.84
CA VAL A 9 2.47 -7.94 2.31
C VAL A 9 3.87 -7.66 2.81
N LEU A 10 4.26 -6.39 2.87
CA LEU A 10 5.58 -5.98 3.37
C LEU A 10 5.75 -6.29 4.85
N ILE A 11 4.69 -6.06 5.64
CA ILE A 11 4.69 -6.35 7.09
C ILE A 11 4.65 -7.85 7.36
N GLY A 12 3.90 -8.62 6.57
CA GLY A 12 3.71 -10.05 6.76
C GLY A 12 4.86 -10.93 6.30
N ALA A 13 5.83 -10.38 5.56
CA ALA A 13 6.93 -11.17 5.01
C ALA A 13 8.05 -11.36 6.06
N GLU A 14 8.56 -12.60 6.18
CA GLU A 14 9.74 -12.87 7.00
C GLU A 14 10.98 -12.17 6.44
N SER A 15 11.11 -12.15 5.13
CA SER A 15 12.25 -11.57 4.42
C SER A 15 11.76 -10.62 3.34
N PRO A 16 11.37 -9.38 3.69
CA PRO A 16 10.79 -8.46 2.71
C PRO A 16 11.73 -8.11 1.55
N GLY A 17 13.04 -8.24 1.77
CA GLY A 17 14.03 -8.00 0.71
C GLY A 17 14.02 -9.03 -0.41
N THR A 18 13.33 -10.16 -0.24
CA THR A 18 13.20 -11.20 -1.27
C THR A 18 11.90 -11.10 -2.08
N LEU A 19 11.00 -10.19 -1.71
CA LEU A 19 9.75 -9.99 -2.42
C LEU A 19 9.98 -9.36 -3.79
N GLU A 20 9.22 -9.83 -4.77
CA GLU A 20 9.22 -9.28 -6.12
C GLU A 20 8.00 -8.38 -6.32
N GLY A 21 8.24 -7.18 -6.85
CA GLY A 21 7.19 -6.21 -7.11
C GLY A 21 7.66 -4.79 -6.84
N ALA A 22 6.72 -3.87 -6.89
CA ALA A 22 6.95 -2.47 -6.56
C ALA A 22 6.14 -2.08 -5.32
N ILE A 23 6.46 -0.95 -4.72
CA ILE A 23 5.70 -0.38 -3.60
C ILE A 23 5.31 1.05 -3.91
N SER A 24 4.27 1.53 -3.24
CA SER A 24 3.83 2.93 -3.31
C SER A 24 4.53 3.76 -2.24
N ALA A 25 4.75 5.04 -2.53
CA ALA A 25 5.17 6.02 -1.53
C ALA A 25 4.21 6.06 -0.32
N ALA A 26 2.93 5.74 -0.52
CA ALA A 26 1.96 5.62 0.57
C ALA A 26 2.33 4.51 1.56
N SER A 27 2.79 3.35 1.08
CA SER A 27 3.27 2.27 1.95
C SER A 27 4.48 2.72 2.76
N LEU A 28 5.39 3.46 2.15
CA LEU A 28 6.55 4.00 2.86
C LEU A 28 6.12 4.93 4.00
N ALA A 29 5.13 5.79 3.75
CA ALA A 29 4.57 6.67 4.79
C ALA A 29 3.97 5.89 5.95
N GLU A 30 3.20 4.83 5.66
CA GLU A 30 2.63 3.96 6.69
C GLU A 30 3.71 3.25 7.52
N LEU A 31 4.76 2.77 6.89
CA LEU A 31 5.86 2.08 7.56
C LEU A 31 6.64 3.03 8.47
N HIS A 32 6.92 4.24 8.02
CA HIS A 32 7.56 5.28 8.85
C HIS A 32 6.69 5.65 10.04
N PHE A 33 5.40 5.86 9.81
CA PHE A 33 4.46 6.14 10.91
C PHE A 33 4.46 5.02 11.95
N GLY A 34 4.46 3.75 11.49
CA GLY A 34 4.48 2.59 12.37
C GLY A 34 5.71 2.51 13.26
N VAL A 35 6.88 2.94 12.77
CA VAL A 35 8.11 3.00 13.56
C VAL A 35 8.03 4.12 14.61
N LEU A 36 7.49 5.28 14.22
CA LEU A 36 7.48 6.47 15.08
C LEU A 36 6.45 6.40 16.19
N VAL A 37 5.34 5.68 15.99
CA VAL A 37 4.21 5.66 16.92
C VAL A 37 4.31 4.54 17.95
N VAL A 38 5.06 3.48 17.69
CA VAL A 38 5.16 2.34 18.61
C VAL A 38 5.98 2.71 19.84
N LEU A 39 5.46 2.33 21.02
CA LEU A 39 6.07 2.69 22.29
C LEU A 39 7.08 1.65 22.80
N ASP A 40 6.85 0.36 22.48
CA ASP A 40 7.76 -0.70 22.90
C ASP A 40 9.09 -0.63 22.16
N PRO A 41 10.23 -0.52 22.90
CA PRO A 41 11.55 -0.37 22.25
C PRO A 41 11.96 -1.56 21.39
N ASP A 42 11.61 -2.78 21.79
CA ASP A 42 11.96 -3.99 21.03
C ASP A 42 11.17 -4.06 19.73
N GLU A 43 9.89 -3.73 19.79
CA GLU A 43 9.05 -3.66 18.58
C GLU A 43 9.51 -2.54 17.64
N ARG A 44 9.89 -1.39 18.19
CA ARG A 44 10.46 -0.30 17.40
C ARG A 44 11.73 -0.73 16.67
N ALA A 45 12.62 -1.46 17.36
CA ALA A 45 13.84 -1.97 16.76
C ALA A 45 13.55 -2.93 15.60
N ARG A 46 12.58 -3.84 15.76
CA ARG A 46 12.16 -4.76 14.71
C ARG A 46 11.59 -4.03 13.50
N ARG A 47 10.73 -3.04 13.74
CA ARG A 47 10.11 -2.25 12.66
C ARG A 47 11.14 -1.39 11.94
N THR A 48 12.09 -0.82 12.67
CA THR A 48 13.18 -0.03 12.10
C THR A 48 14.06 -0.88 11.19
N GLN A 49 14.40 -2.08 11.63
CA GLN A 49 15.21 -3.01 10.84
C GLN A 49 14.47 -3.43 9.55
N ARG A 50 13.19 -3.79 9.66
CA ARG A 50 12.36 -4.14 8.51
C ARG A 50 12.26 -2.97 7.52
N LEU A 51 12.02 -1.76 8.02
CA LEU A 51 11.95 -0.56 7.19
C LEU A 51 13.26 -0.32 6.45
N GLY A 52 14.39 -0.50 7.11
CA GLY A 52 15.70 -0.36 6.47
C GLY A 52 15.89 -1.34 5.31
N VAL A 53 15.46 -2.59 5.48
CA VAL A 53 15.50 -3.59 4.40
C VAL A 53 14.61 -3.18 3.24
N ILE A 54 13.39 -2.72 3.52
CA ILE A 54 12.43 -2.31 2.50
C ILE A 54 12.97 -1.10 1.72
N GLU A 55 13.49 -0.08 2.39
CA GLU A 55 14.05 1.09 1.72
C GLU A 55 15.30 0.77 0.89
N ALA A 56 16.09 -0.22 1.32
CA ALA A 56 17.24 -0.68 0.55
C ALA A 56 16.86 -1.51 -0.67
N THR A 57 15.69 -2.14 -0.66
CA THR A 57 15.24 -3.07 -1.70
C THR A 57 14.37 -2.41 -2.76
N PHE A 58 13.48 -1.50 -2.35
CA PHE A 58 12.45 -0.92 -3.22
C PHE A 58 12.68 0.57 -3.42
N ASP A 59 12.44 1.01 -4.66
CA ASP A 59 12.36 2.43 -5.00
C ASP A 59 10.87 2.77 -5.13
N PRO A 60 10.28 3.50 -4.15
CA PRO A 60 8.82 3.68 -4.12
C PRO A 60 8.31 4.48 -5.31
N LEU A 61 7.20 4.02 -5.89
CA LEU A 61 6.51 4.77 -6.92
C LEU A 61 5.86 6.02 -6.30
N PRO A 62 6.05 7.20 -6.91
CA PRO A 62 5.56 8.43 -6.33
C PRO A 62 4.05 8.58 -6.44
N ILE A 63 3.46 9.37 -5.56
CA ILE A 63 2.09 9.86 -5.69
C ILE A 63 2.15 11.12 -6.53
N ASP A 64 2.19 10.94 -7.85
CA ASP A 64 2.22 12.04 -8.80
C ASP A 64 0.81 12.51 -9.18
N ALA A 65 0.70 13.40 -10.17
CA ALA A 65 -0.60 13.93 -10.60
C ALA A 65 -1.52 12.84 -11.16
N ALA A 66 -0.96 11.86 -11.89
CA ALA A 66 -1.75 10.76 -12.44
C ALA A 66 -2.31 9.89 -11.32
N VAL A 67 -1.50 9.56 -10.33
CA VAL A 67 -1.94 8.79 -9.15
C VAL A 67 -2.97 9.60 -8.35
N ALA A 68 -2.77 10.89 -8.17
CA ALA A 68 -3.71 11.75 -7.45
C ALA A 68 -5.08 11.78 -8.13
N ARG A 69 -5.13 11.86 -9.46
CA ARG A 69 -6.39 11.83 -10.22
C ARG A 69 -7.10 10.49 -10.08
N GLU A 70 -6.36 9.38 -10.17
CA GLU A 70 -6.93 8.05 -9.98
C GLU A 70 -7.41 7.83 -8.55
N TRP A 71 -6.66 8.31 -7.57
CA TRP A 71 -7.08 8.31 -6.16
C TRP A 71 -8.42 9.03 -5.99
N GLY A 72 -8.57 10.22 -6.57
CA GLY A 72 -9.83 10.97 -6.54
C GLY A 72 -10.98 10.20 -7.16
N ARG A 73 -10.73 9.51 -8.28
CA ARG A 73 -11.73 8.67 -8.94
C ARG A 73 -12.19 7.52 -8.04
N LEU A 74 -11.25 6.81 -7.42
CA LEU A 74 -11.56 5.69 -6.52
C LEU A 74 -12.28 6.19 -5.26
N ALA A 75 -11.87 7.33 -4.70
CA ALA A 75 -12.53 7.93 -3.54
C ALA A 75 -13.98 8.30 -3.85
N ALA A 76 -14.24 8.86 -5.04
CA ALA A 76 -15.58 9.20 -5.47
C ALA A 76 -16.46 7.94 -5.62
N ALA A 77 -15.90 6.84 -6.14
CA ALA A 77 -16.61 5.57 -6.24
C ALA A 77 -16.97 5.01 -4.86
N ILE A 78 -16.05 5.09 -3.90
CA ILE A 78 -16.32 4.67 -2.51
C ILE A 78 -17.46 5.49 -1.92
N ALA A 79 -17.44 6.81 -2.05
CA ALA A 79 -18.48 7.70 -1.53
C ALA A 79 -19.84 7.41 -2.19
N ASP A 80 -19.86 7.21 -3.50
CA ASP A 80 -21.06 6.91 -4.28
C ASP A 80 -21.68 5.57 -3.85
N ARG A 81 -20.86 4.62 -3.43
CA ARG A 81 -21.27 3.29 -2.99
C ARG A 81 -21.55 3.19 -1.50
N GLY A 82 -21.62 4.32 -0.79
CA GLY A 82 -21.98 4.37 0.63
C GLY A 82 -20.83 4.15 1.60
N GLY A 83 -19.59 4.12 1.12
CA GLY A 83 -18.41 3.98 1.96
C GLY A 83 -17.85 5.32 2.43
N GLN A 84 -16.76 5.25 3.17
CA GLN A 84 -16.09 6.42 3.75
C GLN A 84 -14.66 6.53 3.22
N PRO A 85 -14.42 7.33 2.15
CA PRO A 85 -13.13 7.37 1.49
C PRO A 85 -11.99 7.84 2.40
N ARG A 86 -12.25 8.69 3.39
CA ARG A 86 -11.21 9.17 4.32
C ARG A 86 -10.64 8.07 5.21
N ARG A 87 -11.43 7.08 5.57
CA ARG A 87 -10.99 5.93 6.36
C ARG A 87 -10.05 5.01 5.59
N ARG A 88 -10.09 5.07 4.27
CA ARG A 88 -9.31 4.24 3.37
C ARG A 88 -8.31 5.05 2.56
N ALA A 89 -7.94 6.24 3.03
CA ALA A 89 -7.11 7.17 2.25
C ALA A 89 -5.81 6.53 1.76
N MET A 90 -5.07 5.85 2.64
CA MET A 90 -3.80 5.22 2.25
C MET A 90 -4.02 4.01 1.36
N ASP A 91 -5.02 3.19 1.64
CA ASP A 91 -5.39 2.05 0.79
C ASP A 91 -5.75 2.52 -0.62
N LEU A 92 -6.50 3.62 -0.72
CA LEU A 92 -6.88 4.20 -2.02
C LEU A 92 -5.67 4.74 -2.78
N ALA A 93 -4.73 5.38 -2.08
CA ALA A 93 -3.49 5.86 -2.70
C ALA A 93 -2.66 4.68 -3.25
N ILE A 94 -2.59 3.58 -2.51
CA ILE A 94 -1.89 2.37 -2.94
C ILE A 94 -2.59 1.75 -4.15
N ALA A 95 -3.91 1.60 -4.10
CA ALA A 95 -4.70 1.07 -5.21
C ALA A 95 -4.58 1.95 -6.46
N ALA A 96 -4.61 3.27 -6.30
CA ALA A 96 -4.43 4.21 -7.40
C ALA A 96 -3.05 4.07 -8.03
N THR A 97 -2.02 3.85 -7.22
CA THR A 97 -0.66 3.62 -7.73
C THR A 97 -0.61 2.36 -8.60
N ALA A 98 -1.24 1.28 -8.14
CA ALA A 98 -1.33 0.04 -8.93
C ALA A 98 -2.05 0.25 -10.26
N ASN A 99 -3.19 0.94 -10.23
CA ASN A 99 -3.99 1.21 -11.44
C ASN A 99 -3.22 2.05 -12.46
N VAL A 100 -2.54 3.10 -12.02
CA VAL A 100 -1.74 3.95 -12.92
C VAL A 100 -0.56 3.17 -13.51
N ALA A 101 0.06 2.31 -12.71
CA ALA A 101 1.15 1.44 -13.19
C ALA A 101 0.64 0.30 -14.09
N GLY A 102 -0.67 0.05 -14.13
CA GLY A 102 -1.26 -1.00 -14.95
C GLY A 102 -0.97 -2.41 -14.45
N VAL A 103 -0.80 -2.59 -13.14
CA VAL A 103 -0.46 -3.86 -12.52
C VAL A 103 -1.44 -4.21 -11.41
N PRO A 104 -1.58 -5.50 -11.06
CA PRO A 104 -2.41 -5.90 -9.93
C PRO A 104 -1.81 -5.45 -8.60
N LEU A 105 -2.69 -5.26 -7.62
CA LEU A 105 -2.35 -5.02 -6.23
C LEU A 105 -2.37 -6.35 -5.47
N VAL A 106 -1.24 -6.71 -4.89
CA VAL A 106 -1.12 -7.90 -4.03
C VAL A 106 -1.33 -7.48 -2.58
N THR A 107 -2.32 -8.09 -1.93
CA THR A 107 -2.70 -7.72 -0.56
C THR A 107 -3.17 -8.94 0.22
N HIS A 108 -2.91 -8.94 1.55
CA HIS A 108 -3.53 -9.87 2.48
C HIS A 108 -4.94 -9.42 2.91
N ASP A 109 -5.29 -8.17 2.65
CA ASP A 109 -6.50 -7.51 3.18
C ASP A 109 -7.48 -7.18 2.05
N GLU A 110 -7.85 -8.17 1.22
CA GLU A 110 -8.77 -7.95 0.10
C GLU A 110 -10.10 -7.33 0.53
N ALA A 111 -10.57 -7.64 1.74
CA ALA A 111 -11.80 -7.10 2.27
C ALA A 111 -11.79 -5.57 2.36
N ASP A 112 -10.62 -4.96 2.57
CA ASP A 112 -10.46 -3.50 2.63
C ASP A 112 -10.71 -2.82 1.28
N PHE A 113 -10.65 -3.58 0.18
CA PHE A 113 -10.86 -3.09 -1.17
C PHE A 113 -12.19 -3.55 -1.79
N ARG A 114 -13.08 -4.15 -1.00
CA ARG A 114 -14.30 -4.80 -1.51
C ARG A 114 -15.21 -3.86 -2.28
N LEU A 115 -15.37 -2.62 -1.81
CA LEU A 115 -16.24 -1.65 -2.49
C LEU A 115 -15.74 -1.23 -3.87
N ILE A 116 -14.47 -1.45 -4.17
CA ILE A 116 -13.85 -1.09 -5.44
C ILE A 116 -13.17 -2.28 -6.13
N GLU A 117 -13.54 -3.51 -5.77
CA GLU A 117 -12.91 -4.71 -6.33
C GLU A 117 -13.09 -4.85 -7.84
N ASP A 118 -14.13 -4.23 -8.40
CA ASP A 118 -14.34 -4.13 -9.84
C ASP A 118 -13.46 -3.07 -10.52
N LEU A 119 -12.84 -2.19 -9.76
CA LEU A 119 -12.01 -1.08 -10.25
C LEU A 119 -10.51 -1.29 -10.04
N VAL A 120 -10.13 -2.27 -9.23
CA VAL A 120 -8.74 -2.57 -8.87
C VAL A 120 -8.51 -4.06 -9.07
N GLN A 121 -7.46 -4.41 -9.77
CA GLN A 121 -7.07 -5.81 -9.96
C GLN A 121 -6.39 -6.31 -8.69
N LEU A 122 -7.07 -7.14 -7.91
CA LEU A 122 -6.57 -7.66 -6.64
C LEU A 122 -6.00 -9.06 -6.79
N ARG A 123 -4.94 -9.35 -6.04
CA ARG A 123 -4.38 -10.70 -5.88
C ARG A 123 -4.00 -10.96 -4.43
N THR A 124 -4.14 -12.20 -4.00
CA THR A 124 -3.53 -12.68 -2.74
C THR A 124 -2.06 -13.04 -2.97
N PRO A 125 -1.22 -12.86 -1.97
CA PRO A 125 0.20 -13.26 -2.07
C PRO A 125 0.37 -14.75 -2.28
#